data_cc8659d90060e982c0d44446f5afa687
#
_entry.id   cc8659d90060e982c0d44446f5afa687
#
_cell.length_a   1.000
_cell.length_b   1.000
_cell.length_c   1.000
_cell.angle_alpha   90.00
_cell.angle_beta   90.00
_cell.angle_gamma   90.00
#
_symmetry.space_group_name_H-M   'P 1'
#
loop_
_entity.id
_entity.type
_entity.pdbx_description
1 polymer ?
#
loop_
_entity_poly.entity_id
_entity_poly.type
_entity_poly.pdbx_seq_one_letter_code
_entity_poly.pdbx_strand_id
1 'polypeptide(L)'
;VLAQKGGGASLEEKRKVCRLFTRLAGALTQLDGAVGVFVTEAELLISRRVYLQHAAILEKNRDDPEYFPAPLWISIRSGQKGELPMVGTWGLKHFGFLELWFLDAKSPWPELHEKLYLMSIYHITGRELYRNMDTIAFTPGAPSVFKELKGALFIVGGGV
;
A
#
# COMPACT_ATOMS: atom_id res chain seq x y z
N VAL A 1 -4.66 -22.38 1.32
CA VAL A 1 -3.83 -21.33 0.73
C VAL A 1 -4.51 -20.82 -0.53
N LEU A 2 -4.79 -19.53 -0.57
CA LEU A 2 -5.32 -18.85 -1.75
C LEU A 2 -4.12 -18.32 -2.54
N ALA A 3 -4.01 -18.65 -3.83
CA ALA A 3 -2.93 -18.19 -4.67
C ALA A 3 -3.45 -17.61 -6.00
N GLN A 4 -2.82 -16.52 -6.45
CA GLN A 4 -3.03 -15.96 -7.78
C GLN A 4 -1.80 -16.28 -8.65
N LYS A 5 -1.99 -16.90 -9.82
CA LYS A 5 -0.93 -16.97 -10.83
C LYS A 5 -0.83 -15.61 -11.52
N GLY A 6 0.27 -14.90 -11.27
CA GLY A 6 0.56 -13.63 -11.92
C GLY A 6 1.05 -13.85 -13.35
N GLY A 7 0.38 -13.27 -14.33
CA GLY A 7 0.82 -13.17 -15.70
C GLY A 7 -0.05 -12.12 -16.39
N GLY A 8 0.52 -10.95 -16.75
CA GLY A 8 -0.07 -10.00 -17.68
C GLY A 8 -1.42 -9.34 -17.29
N ALA A 9 -1.94 -9.57 -16.11
CA ALA A 9 -3.23 -9.02 -15.67
C ALA A 9 -3.19 -7.49 -15.58
N SER A 10 -4.24 -6.83 -16.06
CA SER A 10 -4.41 -5.39 -15.94
C SER A 10 -4.52 -4.97 -14.47
N LEU A 11 -4.28 -3.69 -14.18
CA LEU A 11 -4.43 -3.14 -12.83
C LEU A 11 -5.84 -3.36 -12.28
N GLU A 12 -6.86 -3.19 -13.12
CA GLU A 12 -8.24 -3.41 -12.74
C GLU A 12 -8.52 -4.87 -12.37
N GLU A 13 -7.99 -5.83 -13.13
CA GLU A 13 -8.11 -7.25 -12.81
C GLU A 13 -7.41 -7.58 -11.49
N LYS A 14 -6.22 -7.05 -11.24
CA LYS A 14 -5.51 -7.23 -9.96
C LYS A 14 -6.34 -6.69 -8.79
N ARG A 15 -6.94 -5.50 -8.93
CA ARG A 15 -7.83 -4.93 -7.91
C ARG A 15 -9.03 -5.81 -7.64
N LYS A 16 -9.72 -6.29 -8.70
CA LYS A 16 -10.88 -7.19 -8.58
C LYS A 16 -10.50 -8.47 -7.85
N VAL A 17 -9.37 -9.06 -8.19
CA VAL A 17 -8.87 -10.28 -7.54
C VAL A 17 -8.53 -10.03 -6.08
N CYS A 18 -7.82 -8.96 -5.73
CA CYS A 18 -7.52 -8.62 -4.34
C CYS A 18 -8.81 -8.39 -3.52
N ARG A 19 -9.81 -7.70 -4.08
CA ARG A 19 -11.12 -7.53 -3.43
C ARG A 19 -11.82 -8.87 -3.20
N LEU A 20 -11.78 -9.78 -4.18
CA LEU A 20 -12.33 -11.13 -4.04
C LEU A 20 -11.60 -11.92 -2.95
N PHE A 21 -10.26 -11.93 -2.97
CA PHE A 21 -9.48 -12.61 -1.93
C PHE A 21 -9.73 -12.03 -0.54
N THR A 22 -9.91 -10.71 -0.42
CA THR A 22 -10.26 -10.09 0.86
C THR A 22 -11.58 -10.63 1.40
N ARG A 23 -12.60 -10.79 0.55
CA ARG A 23 -13.89 -11.36 0.95
C ARG A 23 -13.79 -12.85 1.32
N LEU A 24 -13.10 -13.64 0.50
CA LEU A 24 -12.92 -15.07 0.74
C LEU A 24 -12.14 -15.33 2.03
N ALA A 25 -11.00 -14.64 2.21
CA ALA A 25 -10.23 -14.76 3.44
C ALA A 25 -11.00 -14.22 4.66
N GLY A 26 -11.78 -13.15 4.50
CA GLY A 26 -12.70 -12.66 5.53
C GLY A 26 -13.71 -13.71 5.97
N ALA A 27 -14.31 -14.45 5.03
CA ALA A 27 -15.20 -15.56 5.34
C ALA A 27 -14.48 -16.72 6.05
N LEU A 28 -13.28 -17.08 5.57
CA LEU A 28 -12.47 -18.15 6.16
C LEU A 28 -11.98 -17.80 7.57
N THR A 29 -11.70 -16.53 7.85
CA THR A 29 -11.28 -16.08 9.19
C THR A 29 -12.42 -16.07 10.21
N GLN A 30 -13.66 -16.27 9.80
CA GLN A 30 -14.79 -16.49 10.73
C GLN A 30 -14.83 -17.91 11.30
N LEU A 31 -14.15 -18.86 10.67
CA LEU A 31 -14.07 -20.25 11.17
C LEU A 31 -13.30 -20.32 12.49
N ASP A 32 -13.66 -21.29 13.31
CA ASP A 32 -12.98 -21.55 14.57
C ASP A 32 -11.51 -21.92 14.33
N GLY A 33 -10.64 -21.39 15.19
CA GLY A 33 -9.19 -21.62 15.11
C GLY A 33 -8.44 -20.69 14.15
N ALA A 34 -9.13 -19.87 13.34
CA ALA A 34 -8.46 -18.87 12.51
C ALA A 34 -7.93 -17.72 13.39
N VAL A 35 -6.62 -17.48 13.35
CA VAL A 35 -5.96 -16.43 14.16
C VAL A 35 -5.63 -15.16 13.37
N GLY A 36 -5.51 -15.28 12.06
CA GLY A 36 -5.17 -14.15 11.17
C GLY A 36 -4.94 -14.58 9.73
N VAL A 37 -4.54 -13.61 8.91
CA VAL A 37 -4.23 -13.78 7.49
C VAL A 37 -2.80 -13.30 7.23
N PHE A 38 -2.00 -14.11 6.54
CA PHE A 38 -0.69 -13.70 6.07
C PHE A 38 -0.78 -13.37 4.58
N VAL A 39 -0.45 -12.13 4.23
CA VAL A 39 -0.41 -11.62 2.85
C VAL A 39 1.03 -11.64 2.38
N THR A 40 1.35 -12.59 1.50
CA THR A 40 2.72 -12.90 1.06
C THR A 40 3.36 -11.74 0.31
N GLU A 41 2.60 -11.06 -0.55
CA GLU A 41 3.08 -9.95 -1.39
C GLU A 41 3.52 -8.72 -0.57
N ALA A 42 2.85 -8.48 0.54
CA ALA A 42 3.17 -7.41 1.48
C ALA A 42 3.98 -7.90 2.69
N GLU A 43 4.25 -9.21 2.78
CA GLU A 43 4.85 -9.87 3.96
C GLU A 43 4.20 -9.41 5.27
N LEU A 44 2.88 -9.38 5.29
CA LEU A 44 2.07 -8.79 6.34
C LEU A 44 1.22 -9.85 7.04
N LEU A 45 1.43 -10.03 8.33
CA LEU A 45 0.57 -10.84 9.19
C LEU A 45 -0.48 -9.94 9.85
N ILE A 46 -1.75 -10.20 9.54
CA ILE A 46 -2.88 -9.40 10.01
C ILE A 46 -3.72 -10.25 10.95
N SER A 47 -3.96 -9.75 12.17
CA SER A 47 -4.81 -10.45 13.13
C SER A 47 -6.25 -10.60 12.59
N ARG A 48 -6.92 -11.68 13.00
CA ARG A 48 -8.33 -11.96 12.65
C ARG A 48 -9.22 -10.72 12.82
N ARG A 49 -9.12 -10.03 13.95
CA ARG A 49 -9.95 -8.85 14.26
C ARG A 49 -9.76 -7.74 13.25
N VAL A 50 -8.50 -7.37 12.97
CA VAL A 50 -8.17 -6.29 12.02
C VAL A 50 -8.60 -6.66 10.61
N TYR A 51 -8.36 -7.91 10.21
CA TYR A 51 -8.75 -8.37 8.88
C TYR A 51 -10.26 -8.28 8.67
N LEU A 52 -11.05 -8.77 9.63
CA LEU A 52 -12.51 -8.73 9.58
C LEU A 52 -13.08 -7.30 9.57
N GLN A 53 -12.45 -6.36 10.29
CA GLN A 53 -12.83 -4.94 10.22
C GLN A 53 -12.69 -4.38 8.80
N HIS A 54 -11.55 -4.60 8.15
CA HIS A 54 -11.33 -4.15 6.77
C HIS A 54 -12.19 -4.89 5.75
N ALA A 55 -12.42 -6.18 5.92
CA ALA A 55 -13.34 -6.94 5.08
C ALA A 55 -14.78 -6.42 5.18
N ALA A 56 -15.24 -6.04 6.38
CA ALA A 56 -16.55 -5.44 6.59
C ALA A 56 -16.66 -4.04 5.94
N ILE A 57 -15.60 -3.24 5.99
CA ILE A 57 -15.57 -1.93 5.31
C ILE A 57 -15.60 -2.15 3.78
N LEU A 58 -14.86 -3.13 3.25
CA LEU A 58 -14.92 -3.47 1.83
C LEU A 58 -16.35 -3.89 1.42
N GLU A 59 -17.06 -4.64 2.26
CA GLU A 59 -18.43 -5.06 1.95
C GLU A 59 -19.43 -3.90 1.95
N LYS A 60 -19.24 -2.93 2.85
CA LYS A 60 -20.05 -1.66 2.84
C LYS A 60 -19.81 -0.84 1.57
N ASN A 61 -18.60 -0.88 1.02
CA ASN A 61 -18.19 -0.16 -0.19
C ASN A 61 -18.11 -1.10 -1.42
N ARG A 62 -18.91 -2.18 -1.42
CA ARG A 62 -18.82 -3.19 -2.47
C ARG A 62 -19.11 -2.65 -3.87
N ASP A 63 -20.03 -1.69 -3.95
CA ASP A 63 -20.48 -1.08 -5.20
C ASP A 63 -19.61 0.12 -5.63
N ASP A 64 -18.66 0.55 -4.77
CA ASP A 64 -17.66 1.55 -5.12
C ASP A 64 -16.43 0.86 -5.76
N PRO A 65 -16.22 1.00 -7.08
CA PRO A 65 -15.10 0.37 -7.78
C PRO A 65 -13.75 0.99 -7.39
N GLU A 66 -13.75 2.19 -6.82
CA GLU A 66 -12.53 2.89 -6.43
C GLU A 66 -12.08 2.55 -5.01
N TYR A 67 -12.99 2.05 -4.16
CA TYR A 67 -12.60 1.62 -2.82
C TYR A 67 -11.64 0.42 -2.88
N PHE A 68 -10.48 0.57 -2.25
CA PHE A 68 -9.49 -0.49 -2.12
C PHE A 68 -8.98 -0.59 -0.67
N PRO A 69 -8.99 -1.78 -0.05
CA PRO A 69 -8.54 -1.96 1.34
C PRO A 69 -7.01 -2.04 1.42
N ALA A 70 -6.32 -0.94 1.09
CA ALA A 70 -4.86 -0.86 1.02
C ALA A 70 -4.14 -1.42 2.27
N PRO A 71 -4.61 -1.18 3.52
CA PRO A 71 -3.96 -1.72 4.71
C PRO A 71 -3.89 -3.24 4.80
N LEU A 72 -4.68 -3.97 3.99
CA LEU A 72 -4.58 -5.42 3.88
C LEU A 72 -3.56 -5.90 2.83
N TRP A 73 -3.11 -5.03 1.92
CA TRP A 73 -2.29 -5.39 0.76
C TRP A 73 -0.96 -4.66 0.69
N ILE A 74 -0.81 -3.59 1.48
CA ILE A 74 0.39 -2.77 1.55
C ILE A 74 0.82 -2.67 2.99
N SER A 75 2.06 -3.03 3.29
CA SER A 75 2.68 -2.73 4.58
C SER A 75 3.54 -1.47 4.49
N ILE A 76 3.63 -0.74 5.60
CA ILE A 76 4.53 0.39 5.73
C ILE A 76 5.70 -0.03 6.61
N ARG A 77 6.92 0.20 6.15
CA ARG A 77 8.16 -0.24 6.81
C ARG A 77 9.11 0.92 7.04
N SER A 78 9.80 0.87 8.17
CA SER A 78 10.94 1.74 8.44
C SER A 78 12.25 1.05 8.04
N GLY A 79 13.24 1.86 7.70
CA GLY A 79 14.58 1.41 7.38
C GLY A 79 15.59 2.54 7.49
N GLN A 80 16.80 2.30 7.00
CA GLN A 80 17.86 3.28 6.92
C GLN A 80 18.60 3.15 5.59
N LYS A 81 19.04 4.27 5.06
CA LYS A 81 19.95 4.35 3.91
C LYS A 81 21.18 5.15 4.32
N GLY A 82 22.24 4.43 4.71
CA GLY A 82 23.34 5.04 5.47
C GLY A 82 22.84 5.51 6.83
N GLU A 83 23.03 6.77 7.16
CA GLU A 83 22.55 7.39 8.41
C GLU A 83 21.15 8.00 8.28
N LEU A 84 20.58 8.07 7.06
CA LEU A 84 19.29 8.70 6.82
C LEU A 84 18.15 7.74 7.14
N PRO A 85 17.21 8.12 8.04
CA PRO A 85 16.01 7.35 8.28
C PRO A 85 15.13 7.35 7.05
N MET A 86 14.48 6.23 6.78
CA MET A 86 13.52 6.11 5.70
C MET A 86 12.28 5.33 6.12
N VAL A 87 11.17 5.63 5.48
CA VAL A 87 9.91 4.92 5.64
C VAL A 87 9.27 4.72 4.27
N GLY A 88 8.73 3.55 4.02
CA GLY A 88 8.18 3.27 2.71
C GLY A 88 7.19 2.12 2.67
N THR A 89 6.65 1.91 1.48
CA THR A 89 5.68 0.87 1.19
C THR A 89 6.35 -0.47 0.90
N TRP A 90 5.58 -1.54 1.08
CA TRP A 90 5.89 -2.89 0.62
C TRP A 90 4.61 -3.58 0.17
N GLY A 91 4.57 -4.02 -1.10
CA GLY A 91 3.41 -4.64 -1.72
C GLY A 91 2.93 -3.95 -3.00
N LEU A 92 3.37 -2.73 -3.31
CA LEU A 92 3.00 -2.01 -4.53
C LEU A 92 3.48 -2.75 -5.80
N LYS A 93 4.58 -3.48 -5.73
CA LYS A 93 5.09 -4.31 -6.85
C LYS A 93 4.07 -5.34 -7.33
N HIS A 94 3.22 -5.85 -6.46
CA HIS A 94 2.13 -6.76 -6.85
C HIS A 94 1.19 -6.11 -7.88
N PHE A 95 0.99 -4.81 -7.76
CA PHE A 95 0.15 -4.01 -8.67
C PHE A 95 0.92 -3.51 -9.90
N GLY A 96 2.24 -3.73 -9.95
CA GLY A 96 3.09 -3.29 -11.07
C GLY A 96 3.72 -1.91 -10.87
N PHE A 97 3.69 -1.39 -9.64
CA PHE A 97 4.30 -0.12 -9.28
C PHE A 97 5.61 -0.29 -8.52
N LEU A 98 6.42 0.76 -8.52
CA LEU A 98 7.59 0.86 -7.65
C LEU A 98 7.15 1.10 -6.21
N GLU A 99 7.90 0.59 -5.24
CA GLU A 99 7.70 0.94 -3.84
C GLU A 99 8.05 2.42 -3.60
N LEU A 100 7.28 3.10 -2.77
CA LEU A 100 7.45 4.51 -2.40
C LEU A 100 8.25 4.60 -1.10
N TRP A 101 9.25 5.47 -1.05
CA TRP A 101 10.08 5.68 0.14
C TRP A 101 10.27 7.16 0.42
N PHE A 102 9.91 7.62 1.61
CA PHE A 102 10.40 8.87 2.15
C PHE A 102 11.85 8.70 2.63
N LEU A 103 12.73 9.56 2.18
CA LEU A 103 14.13 9.60 2.60
C LEU A 103 14.38 10.82 3.47
N ASP A 104 15.10 10.65 4.59
CA ASP A 104 15.34 11.70 5.59
C ASP A 104 14.02 12.26 6.15
N ALA A 105 13.09 11.36 6.46
CA ALA A 105 11.76 11.71 6.94
C ALA A 105 11.84 12.34 8.34
N LYS A 106 11.39 13.60 8.44
CA LYS A 106 11.36 14.39 9.68
C LYS A 106 9.97 14.51 10.28
N SER A 107 8.94 14.26 9.45
CA SER A 107 7.56 14.26 9.91
C SER A 107 7.28 13.12 10.90
N PRO A 108 6.31 13.30 11.83
CA PRO A 108 5.89 12.24 12.74
C PRO A 108 5.44 10.97 11.99
N TRP A 109 5.78 9.81 12.55
CA TRP A 109 5.44 8.51 11.97
C TRP A 109 3.98 8.33 11.53
N PRO A 110 2.96 8.76 12.31
CA PRO A 110 1.57 8.61 11.89
C PRO A 110 1.25 9.39 10.61
N GLU A 111 1.81 10.58 10.44
CA GLU A 111 1.62 11.42 9.25
C GLU A 111 2.25 10.78 8.00
N LEU A 112 3.47 10.27 8.11
CA LEU A 112 4.16 9.57 7.02
C LEU A 112 3.40 8.31 6.61
N HIS A 113 2.86 7.60 7.59
CA HIS A 113 2.06 6.40 7.38
C HIS A 113 0.79 6.70 6.57
N GLU A 114 0.06 7.74 6.97
CA GLU A 114 -1.14 8.19 6.28
C GLU A 114 -0.85 8.64 4.85
N LYS A 115 0.20 9.45 4.65
CA LYS A 115 0.64 9.90 3.32
C LYS A 115 0.96 8.71 2.40
N LEU A 116 1.74 7.73 2.88
CA LEU A 116 2.10 6.56 2.09
C LEU A 116 0.90 5.69 1.73
N TYR A 117 -0.06 5.49 2.65
CA TYR A 117 -1.28 4.76 2.32
C TYR A 117 -2.14 5.52 1.30
N LEU A 118 -2.31 6.83 1.44
CA LEU A 118 -3.06 7.65 0.49
C LEU A 118 -2.45 7.60 -0.92
N MET A 119 -1.12 7.76 -1.00
CA MET A 119 -0.39 7.66 -2.27
C MET A 119 -0.52 6.26 -2.88
N SER A 120 -0.44 5.20 -2.05
CA SER A 120 -0.64 3.82 -2.51
C SER A 120 -2.05 3.60 -3.07
N ILE A 121 -3.07 4.14 -2.42
CA ILE A 121 -4.45 4.07 -2.91
C ILE A 121 -4.56 4.78 -4.26
N TYR A 122 -3.98 5.96 -4.43
CA TYR A 122 -4.00 6.69 -5.70
C TYR A 122 -3.34 5.91 -6.83
N HIS A 123 -2.17 5.29 -6.58
CA HIS A 123 -1.54 4.39 -7.54
C HIS A 123 -2.43 3.21 -7.91
N ILE A 124 -2.94 2.49 -6.90
CA ILE A 124 -3.73 1.27 -7.12
C ILE A 124 -5.08 1.58 -7.77
N THR A 125 -5.68 2.73 -7.49
CA THR A 125 -6.95 3.15 -8.13
C THR A 125 -6.74 3.85 -9.48
N GLY A 126 -5.50 4.16 -9.84
CA GLY A 126 -5.17 4.85 -11.09
C GLY A 126 -5.52 6.34 -11.08
N ARG A 127 -5.83 6.92 -9.91
CA ARG A 127 -6.13 8.35 -9.78
C ARG A 127 -4.91 9.22 -10.02
N GLU A 128 -3.75 8.78 -9.55
CA GLU A 128 -2.50 9.48 -9.70
C GLU A 128 -1.34 8.48 -9.81
N LEU A 129 -0.45 8.70 -10.76
CA LEU A 129 0.70 7.84 -11.01
C LEU A 129 1.97 8.66 -10.86
N TYR A 130 2.67 8.47 -9.75
CA TYR A 130 3.95 9.14 -9.49
C TYR A 130 5.08 8.48 -10.29
N ARG A 131 5.91 9.30 -10.93
CA ARG A 131 7.02 8.89 -11.77
C ARG A 131 8.30 9.58 -11.35
N ASN A 132 9.41 9.09 -11.87
CA ASN A 132 10.71 9.75 -11.69
C ASN A 132 10.63 11.21 -12.15
N MET A 133 11.15 12.12 -11.33
CA MET A 133 11.15 13.59 -11.50
C MET A 133 9.80 14.31 -11.33
N ASP A 134 8.71 13.60 -11.07
CA ASP A 134 7.48 14.24 -10.62
C ASP A 134 7.70 14.99 -9.29
N THR A 135 6.87 15.98 -9.03
CA THR A 135 6.90 16.75 -7.78
C THR A 135 5.57 16.66 -7.06
N ILE A 136 5.63 16.60 -5.74
CA ILE A 136 4.46 16.66 -4.86
C ILE A 136 4.73 17.66 -3.73
N ALA A 137 3.75 18.48 -3.37
CA ALA A 137 3.84 19.38 -2.23
C ALA A 137 2.94 18.87 -1.10
N PHE A 138 3.52 18.35 -0.03
CA PHE A 138 2.80 18.02 1.21
C PHE A 138 2.59 19.25 2.09
N THR A 139 3.47 20.25 1.93
CA THR A 139 3.38 21.55 2.59
C THR A 139 3.46 22.63 1.52
N PRO A 140 2.60 23.66 1.54
CA PRO A 140 2.66 24.76 0.59
C PRO A 140 4.06 25.39 0.53
N GLY A 141 4.61 25.54 -0.68
CA GLY A 141 5.93 26.14 -0.90
C GLY A 141 7.14 25.24 -0.65
N ALA A 142 6.91 23.98 -0.27
CA ALA A 142 7.99 23.02 -0.02
C ALA A 142 7.79 21.72 -0.86
N PRO A 143 8.05 21.75 -2.17
CA PRO A 143 7.87 20.59 -3.02
C PRO A 143 8.92 19.50 -2.71
N SER A 144 8.45 18.25 -2.72
CA SER A 144 9.29 17.05 -2.74
C SER A 144 9.39 16.54 -4.17
N VAL A 145 10.50 15.88 -4.50
CA VAL A 145 10.77 15.32 -5.83
C VAL A 145 10.85 13.79 -5.73
N PHE A 146 10.21 13.09 -6.66
CA PHE A 146 10.36 11.64 -6.80
C PHE A 146 11.65 11.33 -7.57
N LYS A 147 12.49 10.49 -6.98
CA LYS A 147 13.72 9.97 -7.62
C LYS A 147 13.69 8.46 -7.68
N GLU A 148 13.69 7.90 -8.87
CA GLU A 148 13.84 6.45 -9.04
C GLU A 148 15.27 6.02 -8.77
N LEU A 149 15.42 5.04 -7.87
CA LEU A 149 16.70 4.45 -7.54
C LEU A 149 16.52 2.97 -7.15
N LYS A 150 17.27 2.08 -7.78
CA LYS A 150 17.28 0.64 -7.49
C LYS A 150 15.87 -0.02 -7.44
N GLY A 151 14.96 0.40 -8.34
CA GLY A 151 13.62 -0.16 -8.44
C GLY A 151 12.65 0.29 -7.32
N ALA A 152 12.87 1.47 -6.77
CA ALA A 152 11.96 2.17 -5.87
C ALA A 152 11.90 3.66 -6.20
N LEU A 153 10.81 4.34 -5.84
CA LEU A 153 10.66 5.80 -5.94
C LEU A 153 10.94 6.42 -4.57
N PHE A 154 12.01 7.20 -4.49
CA PHE A 154 12.36 7.96 -3.29
C PHE A 154 11.79 9.37 -3.37
N ILE A 155 11.12 9.78 -2.31
CA ILE A 155 10.56 11.12 -2.13
C ILE A 155 11.55 11.91 -1.29
N VAL A 156 12.12 12.96 -1.87
CA VAL A 156 13.23 13.71 -1.31
C VAL A 156 12.91 15.19 -1.28
N GLY A 157 13.24 15.88 -0.20
CA GLY A 157 13.04 17.33 -0.05
C GLY A 157 11.71 17.71 0.59
N GLY A 158 11.42 19.00 0.64
CA GLY A 158 10.12 19.60 0.96
C GLY A 158 9.50 19.23 2.29
N GLY A 159 9.89 19.45 3.43
CA GLY A 159 9.13 19.32 4.68
C GLY A 159 8.45 17.94 4.91
N VAL A 160 9.07 16.88 4.42
CA VAL A 160 8.63 15.49 4.68
C VAL A 160 9.15 15.00 6.03
#